data_a2f4471133f0bfb21c9c50946bf443ff
#
_entry.id   a2f4471133f0bfb21c9c50946bf443ff
#
_cell.length_a   1.000
_cell.length_b   1.000
_cell.length_c   1.000
_cell.angle_alpha   90.00
_cell.angle_beta   90.00
_cell.angle_gamma   90.00
#
_symmetry.space_group_name_H-M   'P 1'
#
loop_
_entity.id
_entity.type
_entity.pdbx_description
1 polymer ?
#
loop_
_entity_poly.entity_id
_entity_poly.type
_entity_poly.pdbx_seq_one_letter_code
_entity_poly.pdbx_strand_id
1 'polypeptide(L)'
;MLRPWRSLLLFFGYGVGVGVMVVLLSIGEALLSQARDERLVGGGSVTVLPQGLDVEVMKTGGVGGLYFSIDHGRFIYDQLLASPRLAKVISAAAPQIDGRLTYLRTAGGAEYAVRASGGIPSTARNVGVPLELAAGVWQDDDGDRKWISPTARELRHEIDRFHLPPANTANRDSWAEWHYFNVLSPDNKSWAFISFIVAGDVTSEKWGGSVTITLREQDGRSRKFVSYIPRERVRFSTTDANLSLGGSTVTVRPDGDYAVSAEAREEGGRDVVRVNLVVTPSPRAYFPGASLGSGDFVSGYAVPALRASASGRICVNGECENYMGAQSYHDHNWGVWRGVTWDWGASRAGSYTILYGRVLGPDRYGRETPLFVYLVDSLGFRAVMRPRRIEYTDGRTIVVDGKRIPVPSRAVFADVRGADTLRVELTIEDAIGTDTRKQAEGQSPFANQTRSADAERGRSEERGDPLRAADAERPYFIQMKGAARISGRIGGGVIDGTGTGFFETYR
;
A
#
# COMPACT_ATOMS: atom_id res chain seq x y z
N MET A 1 -6.55 7.93 -83.70
CA MET A 1 -5.99 9.19 -83.18
C MET A 1 -5.80 9.08 -81.69
N LEU A 2 -4.56 8.96 -81.28
CA LEU A 2 -4.19 8.99 -79.86
C LEU A 2 -4.50 10.39 -79.31
N ARG A 3 -5.26 10.48 -78.23
CA ARG A 3 -5.55 11.75 -77.54
C ARG A 3 -4.45 12.08 -76.54
N PRO A 4 -3.41 12.80 -76.95
CA PRO A 4 -2.15 12.97 -76.16
C PRO A 4 -2.44 13.64 -74.81
N TRP A 5 -3.41 14.54 -74.75
CA TRP A 5 -3.81 15.22 -73.51
C TRP A 5 -4.42 14.29 -72.46
N ARG A 6 -5.14 13.25 -72.85
CA ARG A 6 -5.67 12.25 -71.89
C ARG A 6 -4.55 11.38 -71.32
N SER A 7 -3.59 11.00 -72.13
CA SER A 7 -2.44 10.24 -71.66
C SER A 7 -1.54 11.06 -70.71
N LEU A 8 -1.41 12.34 -70.98
CA LEU A 8 -0.65 13.25 -70.15
C LEU A 8 -1.33 13.47 -68.78
N LEU A 9 -2.64 13.68 -68.78
CA LEU A 9 -3.44 13.80 -67.51
C LEU A 9 -3.42 12.52 -66.65
N LEU A 10 -3.51 11.36 -67.33
CA LEU A 10 -3.39 10.07 -66.63
C LEU A 10 -2.01 9.85 -66.06
N PHE A 11 -0.95 10.21 -66.81
CA PHE A 11 0.42 10.11 -66.36
C PHE A 11 0.70 11.03 -65.16
N PHE A 12 0.23 12.28 -65.22
CA PHE A 12 0.32 13.21 -64.10
C PHE A 12 -0.49 12.78 -62.89
N GLY A 13 -1.73 12.34 -63.10
CA GLY A 13 -2.60 11.84 -61.98
C GLY A 13 -1.97 10.61 -61.30
N TYR A 14 -1.45 9.66 -62.08
CA TYR A 14 -0.77 8.50 -61.55
C TYR A 14 0.55 8.84 -60.86
N GLY A 15 1.32 9.74 -61.44
CA GLY A 15 2.58 10.20 -60.87
C GLY A 15 2.38 10.93 -59.53
N VAL A 16 1.36 11.80 -59.47
CA VAL A 16 1.03 12.48 -58.21
C VAL A 16 0.52 11.47 -57.16
N GLY A 17 -0.33 10.52 -57.57
CA GLY A 17 -0.85 9.48 -56.65
C GLY A 17 0.27 8.60 -56.09
N VAL A 18 1.19 8.15 -56.93
CA VAL A 18 2.38 7.38 -56.50
C VAL A 18 3.29 8.23 -55.63
N GLY A 19 3.51 9.50 -56.00
CA GLY A 19 4.33 10.42 -55.19
C GLY A 19 3.76 10.65 -53.80
N VAL A 20 2.47 10.89 -53.71
CA VAL A 20 1.79 11.01 -52.38
C VAL A 20 1.89 9.72 -51.56
N MET A 21 1.72 8.56 -52.23
CA MET A 21 1.83 7.27 -51.54
C MET A 21 3.25 7.00 -51.03
N VAL A 22 4.29 7.33 -51.83
CA VAL A 22 5.67 7.21 -51.38
C VAL A 22 6.00 8.14 -50.22
N VAL A 23 5.50 9.38 -50.26
CA VAL A 23 5.68 10.33 -49.14
C VAL A 23 5.01 9.83 -47.91
N LEU A 24 3.78 9.32 -47.99
CA LEU A 24 3.02 8.78 -46.82
C LEU A 24 3.72 7.53 -46.28
N LEU A 25 4.19 6.63 -47.10
CA LEU A 25 4.95 5.45 -46.66
C LEU A 25 6.28 5.85 -46.00
N SER A 26 7.00 6.83 -46.58
CA SER A 26 8.25 7.33 -45.99
C SER A 26 8.03 8.04 -44.67
N ILE A 27 6.94 8.80 -44.50
CA ILE A 27 6.53 9.40 -43.24
C ILE A 27 6.14 8.29 -42.25
N GLY A 28 5.40 7.28 -42.69
CA GLY A 28 5.03 6.14 -41.87
C GLY A 28 6.25 5.35 -41.37
N GLU A 29 7.21 5.12 -42.25
CA GLU A 29 8.46 4.43 -41.93
C GLU A 29 9.36 5.28 -41.01
N ALA A 30 9.42 6.58 -41.23
CA ALA A 30 10.13 7.53 -40.36
C ALA A 30 9.50 7.60 -38.99
N LEU A 31 8.15 7.62 -38.88
CA LEU A 31 7.42 7.56 -37.62
C LEU A 31 7.63 6.22 -36.92
N LEU A 32 7.63 5.10 -37.64
CA LEU A 32 7.91 3.79 -37.08
C LEU A 32 9.36 3.66 -36.62
N SER A 33 10.32 4.21 -37.40
CA SER A 33 11.71 4.27 -37.00
C SER A 33 11.92 5.16 -35.78
N GLN A 34 11.27 6.32 -35.76
CA GLN A 34 11.28 7.24 -34.64
C GLN A 34 10.59 6.66 -33.40
N ALA A 35 9.53 5.84 -33.58
CA ALA A 35 8.87 5.12 -32.47
C ALA A 35 9.72 3.92 -31.99
N ARG A 36 10.60 3.39 -32.81
CA ARG A 36 11.60 2.39 -32.44
C ARG A 36 12.88 3.01 -31.89
N ASP A 37 13.10 4.30 -32.11
CA ASP A 37 14.26 5.00 -31.58
C ASP A 37 14.07 5.17 -30.07
N GLU A 38 14.91 4.51 -29.31
CA GLU A 38 14.92 4.48 -27.83
C GLU A 38 14.93 5.89 -27.21
N ARG A 39 15.39 6.90 -27.97
CA ARG A 39 15.45 8.30 -27.55
C ARG A 39 14.06 8.94 -27.25
N LEU A 40 13.00 8.43 -27.89
CA LEU A 40 11.63 8.93 -27.64
C LEU A 40 11.06 8.50 -26.28
N VAL A 41 11.63 7.47 -25.68
CA VAL A 41 11.10 6.84 -24.45
C VAL A 41 12.16 6.80 -23.34
N GLY A 42 13.14 7.69 -23.38
CA GLY A 42 14.08 7.87 -22.27
C GLY A 42 15.42 7.13 -22.40
N GLY A 43 15.79 6.63 -23.59
CA GLY A 43 17.14 6.14 -23.89
C GLY A 43 17.49 4.75 -23.37
N GLY A 44 16.63 4.07 -22.62
CA GLY A 44 16.86 2.71 -22.14
C GLY A 44 16.34 1.63 -23.09
N SER A 45 16.83 0.40 -22.93
CA SER A 45 16.35 -0.77 -23.70
C SER A 45 14.95 -1.26 -23.30
N VAL A 46 14.45 -0.86 -22.12
CA VAL A 46 13.12 -1.21 -21.59
C VAL A 46 12.51 -0.02 -20.90
N THR A 47 11.27 0.28 -21.21
CA THR A 47 10.47 1.29 -20.52
C THR A 47 9.35 0.64 -19.72
N VAL A 48 9.23 1.01 -18.45
CA VAL A 48 8.17 0.54 -17.57
C VAL A 48 7.08 1.61 -17.47
N LEU A 49 5.88 1.27 -17.89
CA LEU A 49 4.73 2.17 -17.94
C LEU A 49 3.58 1.65 -17.06
N PRO A 50 2.70 2.53 -16.55
CA PRO A 50 1.48 2.11 -15.87
C PRO A 50 0.58 1.27 -16.78
N GLN A 51 -0.12 0.30 -16.22
CA GLN A 51 -1.09 -0.50 -16.97
C GLN A 51 -2.25 0.37 -17.46
N GLY A 52 -2.69 0.15 -18.70
CA GLY A 52 -3.80 0.90 -19.32
C GLY A 52 -3.37 2.17 -20.03
N LEU A 53 -2.06 2.43 -20.13
CA LEU A 53 -1.56 3.51 -20.97
C LEU A 53 -1.66 3.11 -22.45
N ASP A 54 -2.32 3.94 -23.23
CA ASP A 54 -2.31 3.76 -24.69
C ASP A 54 -1.01 4.33 -25.26
N VAL A 55 -0.17 3.43 -25.72
CA VAL A 55 1.15 3.78 -26.32
C VAL A 55 0.97 4.67 -27.57
N GLU A 56 -0.12 4.52 -28.31
CA GLU A 56 -0.41 5.36 -29.47
C GLU A 56 -0.75 6.79 -29.06
N VAL A 57 -1.47 6.97 -27.95
CA VAL A 57 -1.74 8.30 -27.38
C VAL A 57 -0.45 8.99 -26.92
N MET A 58 0.50 8.23 -26.34
CA MET A 58 1.82 8.76 -25.99
C MET A 58 2.60 9.22 -27.20
N LYS A 59 2.64 8.43 -28.27
CA LYS A 59 3.36 8.74 -29.51
C LYS A 59 2.85 10.03 -30.18
N THR A 60 1.56 10.31 -30.06
CA THR A 60 0.93 11.52 -30.64
C THR A 60 1.06 12.74 -29.73
N GLY A 61 1.77 12.63 -28.60
CA GLY A 61 1.91 13.72 -27.63
C GLY A 61 0.67 14.00 -26.81
N GLY A 62 -0.28 13.07 -26.80
CA GLY A 62 -1.47 13.14 -25.96
C GLY A 62 -1.12 12.96 -24.48
N VAL A 63 -1.66 13.81 -23.63
CA VAL A 63 -1.47 13.75 -22.18
C VAL A 63 -2.51 12.79 -21.59
N GLY A 64 -2.39 11.52 -21.86
CA GLY A 64 -3.21 10.47 -21.30
C GLY A 64 -2.67 10.00 -19.96
N GLY A 65 -3.04 10.67 -18.92
CA GLY A 65 -2.52 10.70 -17.58
C GLY A 65 -2.61 9.48 -16.69
N LEU A 66 -2.07 8.35 -17.04
CA LEU A 66 -1.77 7.31 -16.05
C LEU A 66 -0.28 7.41 -15.66
N TYR A 67 -0.03 7.71 -14.39
CA TYR A 67 1.31 7.81 -13.82
C TYR A 67 1.46 6.81 -12.68
N PHE A 68 2.67 6.31 -12.45
CA PHE A 68 3.00 5.75 -11.14
C PHE A 68 3.01 6.88 -10.10
N SER A 69 2.59 6.58 -8.88
CA SER A 69 2.91 7.47 -7.76
C SER A 69 4.44 7.51 -7.58
N ILE A 70 4.94 8.56 -6.96
CA ILE A 70 6.37 8.68 -6.64
C ILE A 70 6.83 7.47 -5.81
N ASP A 71 6.02 7.05 -4.85
CA ASP A 71 6.30 5.90 -3.98
C ASP A 71 6.38 4.58 -4.74
N HIS A 72 5.47 4.35 -5.69
CA HIS A 72 5.52 3.19 -6.57
C HIS A 72 6.71 3.24 -7.54
N GLY A 73 7.01 4.42 -8.10
CA GLY A 73 8.17 4.62 -8.96
C GLY A 73 9.47 4.28 -8.22
N ARG A 74 9.58 4.74 -6.97
CA ARG A 74 10.71 4.43 -6.10
C ARG A 74 10.80 2.94 -5.78
N PHE A 75 9.68 2.31 -5.43
CA PHE A 75 9.66 0.87 -5.17
C PHE A 75 10.15 0.06 -6.38
N ILE A 76 9.68 0.40 -7.59
CA ILE A 76 10.15 -0.24 -8.83
C ILE A 76 11.66 -0.03 -9.00
N TYR A 77 12.14 1.19 -8.78
CA TYR A 77 13.55 1.53 -8.88
C TYR A 77 14.40 0.71 -7.90
N ASP A 78 14.04 0.66 -6.64
CA ASP A 78 14.74 -0.09 -5.59
C ASP A 78 14.75 -1.60 -5.88
N GLN A 79 13.64 -2.14 -6.39
CA GLN A 79 13.52 -3.56 -6.70
C GLN A 79 14.31 -3.94 -7.95
N LEU A 80 14.45 -3.04 -8.93
CA LEU A 80 15.22 -3.27 -10.13
C LEU A 80 16.73 -3.15 -9.87
N LEU A 81 17.18 -2.10 -9.17
CA LEU A 81 18.60 -1.82 -8.96
C LEU A 81 19.17 -2.45 -7.70
N ALA A 82 18.42 -2.34 -6.58
CA ALA A 82 18.86 -2.84 -5.29
C ALA A 82 18.67 -4.34 -5.12
N SER A 83 17.89 -4.99 -5.99
CA SER A 83 17.70 -6.43 -5.95
C SER A 83 18.90 -7.16 -6.53
N PRO A 84 19.63 -8.00 -5.78
CA PRO A 84 20.71 -8.82 -6.30
C PRO A 84 20.28 -9.77 -7.42
N ARG A 85 18.98 -10.07 -7.51
CA ARG A 85 18.39 -10.91 -8.55
C ARG A 85 18.45 -10.25 -9.92
N LEU A 86 18.13 -8.97 -10.01
CA LEU A 86 18.01 -8.24 -11.26
C LEU A 86 19.27 -7.44 -11.60
N ALA A 87 20.13 -7.14 -10.64
CA ALA A 87 21.37 -6.40 -10.84
C ALA A 87 22.36 -7.05 -11.85
N LYS A 88 22.19 -8.36 -12.12
CA LYS A 88 23.01 -9.06 -13.15
C LYS A 88 22.54 -8.80 -14.58
N VAL A 89 21.31 -8.36 -14.77
CA VAL A 89 20.69 -8.17 -16.09
C VAL A 89 20.31 -6.71 -16.35
N ILE A 90 20.17 -5.90 -15.31
CA ILE A 90 19.86 -4.48 -15.38
C ILE A 90 21.08 -3.69 -14.93
N SER A 91 21.67 -2.94 -15.85
CA SER A 91 22.86 -2.12 -15.57
C SER A 91 22.50 -0.74 -15.01
N ALA A 92 21.38 -0.18 -15.42
CA ALA A 92 20.92 1.13 -15.00
C ALA A 92 19.38 1.22 -15.10
N ALA A 93 18.78 2.05 -14.28
CA ALA A 93 17.39 2.46 -14.40
C ALA A 93 17.27 3.96 -14.07
N ALA A 94 16.34 4.67 -14.72
CA ALA A 94 16.09 6.07 -14.48
C ALA A 94 14.58 6.33 -14.35
N PRO A 95 14.13 6.92 -13.25
CA PRO A 95 12.77 7.43 -13.13
C PRO A 95 12.63 8.71 -13.95
N GLN A 96 11.51 8.86 -14.65
CA GLN A 96 11.23 10.04 -15.46
C GLN A 96 9.77 10.46 -15.33
N ILE A 97 9.56 11.77 -15.32
CA ILE A 97 8.26 12.41 -15.53
C ILE A 97 8.38 13.18 -16.83
N ASP A 98 7.59 12.83 -17.85
CA ASP A 98 7.67 13.46 -19.14
C ASP A 98 6.33 14.10 -19.55
N GLY A 99 6.43 15.15 -20.40
CA GLY A 99 5.32 15.74 -21.10
C GLY A 99 4.28 16.48 -20.26
N ARG A 100 4.59 16.90 -19.03
CA ARG A 100 3.67 17.71 -18.21
C ARG A 100 3.53 19.11 -18.77
N LEU A 101 2.31 19.52 -19.09
CA LEU A 101 2.01 20.91 -19.39
C LEU A 101 2.07 21.74 -18.11
N THR A 102 2.94 22.72 -18.11
CA THR A 102 3.16 23.65 -16.99
C THR A 102 3.13 25.07 -17.49
N TYR A 103 2.64 26.00 -16.70
CA TYR A 103 2.65 27.42 -17.02
C TYR A 103 3.76 28.10 -16.23
N LEU A 104 4.75 28.64 -16.96
CA LEU A 104 5.79 29.48 -16.38
C LEU A 104 5.30 30.92 -16.36
N ARG A 105 5.29 31.53 -15.17
CA ARG A 105 4.97 32.94 -14.99
C ARG A 105 6.26 33.72 -14.75
N THR A 106 6.52 34.68 -15.62
CA THR A 106 7.67 35.57 -15.46
C THR A 106 7.45 36.62 -14.36
N ALA A 107 8.52 37.24 -13.88
CA ALA A 107 8.46 38.36 -12.94
C ALA A 107 7.62 39.54 -13.48
N GLY A 108 7.55 39.70 -14.80
CA GLY A 108 6.70 40.69 -15.47
C GLY A 108 5.24 40.28 -15.64
N GLY A 109 4.83 39.12 -15.13
CA GLY A 109 3.45 38.61 -15.16
C GLY A 109 3.04 37.89 -16.45
N ALA A 110 3.90 37.79 -17.43
CA ALA A 110 3.62 36.99 -18.64
C ALA A 110 3.61 35.48 -18.34
N GLU A 111 2.67 34.77 -18.92
CA GLU A 111 2.53 33.31 -18.75
C GLU A 111 2.83 32.59 -20.07
N TYR A 112 3.61 31.52 -19.97
CA TYR A 112 4.00 30.69 -21.10
C TYR A 112 3.68 29.22 -20.81
N ALA A 113 2.94 28.60 -21.69
CA ALA A 113 2.71 27.15 -21.64
C ALA A 113 3.99 26.43 -22.10
N VAL A 114 4.54 25.59 -21.25
CA VAL A 114 5.74 24.82 -21.53
C VAL A 114 5.52 23.35 -21.22
N ARG A 115 6.20 22.48 -21.95
CA ARG A 115 6.33 21.08 -21.57
C ARG A 115 7.45 20.95 -20.55
N ALA A 116 7.12 20.39 -19.39
CA ALA A 116 8.08 20.11 -18.36
C ALA A 116 8.37 18.60 -18.30
N SER A 117 9.62 18.24 -18.27
CA SER A 117 10.13 16.90 -17.98
C SER A 117 10.95 16.95 -16.70
N GLY A 118 10.94 15.87 -15.95
CA GLY A 118 11.72 15.74 -14.71
C GLY A 118 12.38 14.38 -14.64
N GLY A 119 13.56 14.33 -14.05
CA GLY A 119 14.31 13.11 -13.82
C GLY A 119 15.48 13.38 -12.88
N ILE A 120 16.08 12.32 -12.38
CA ILE A 120 17.26 12.42 -11.53
C ILE A 120 18.49 12.45 -12.40
N PRO A 121 19.31 13.50 -12.36
CA PRO A 121 20.39 13.74 -13.32
C PRO A 121 21.37 12.59 -13.47
N SER A 122 21.85 12.00 -12.38
CA SER A 122 22.80 10.88 -12.42
C SER A 122 22.20 9.63 -13.08
N THR A 123 20.96 9.30 -12.75
CA THR A 123 20.28 8.11 -13.29
C THR A 123 19.94 8.30 -14.77
N ALA A 124 19.53 9.50 -15.17
CA ALA A 124 19.26 9.84 -16.56
C ALA A 124 20.50 9.70 -17.44
N ARG A 125 21.66 10.17 -16.96
CA ARG A 125 22.94 9.96 -17.67
C ARG A 125 23.29 8.49 -17.82
N ASN A 126 23.07 7.69 -16.78
CA ASN A 126 23.41 6.27 -16.78
C ASN A 126 22.62 5.45 -17.81
N VAL A 127 21.39 5.88 -18.15
CA VAL A 127 20.58 5.25 -19.21
C VAL A 127 20.77 5.92 -20.58
N GLY A 128 21.66 6.92 -20.68
CA GLY A 128 22.00 7.55 -21.95
C GLY A 128 21.02 8.62 -22.43
N VAL A 129 20.18 9.18 -21.53
CA VAL A 129 19.34 10.32 -21.89
C VAL A 129 20.21 11.53 -22.22
N PRO A 130 20.07 12.13 -23.41
CA PRO A 130 20.81 13.34 -23.75
C PRO A 130 20.30 14.49 -22.89
N LEU A 131 21.20 15.10 -22.13
CA LEU A 131 20.89 16.25 -21.30
C LEU A 131 21.28 17.52 -22.06
N GLU A 132 20.30 18.15 -22.70
CA GLU A 132 20.46 19.46 -23.32
C GLU A 132 20.18 20.52 -22.28
N LEU A 133 21.21 21.23 -21.85
CA LEU A 133 21.09 22.32 -20.90
C LEU A 133 21.40 23.64 -21.61
N ALA A 134 20.45 24.56 -21.53
CA ALA A 134 20.66 25.92 -22.01
C ALA A 134 21.65 26.70 -21.13
N ALA A 135 21.75 26.39 -19.86
CA ALA A 135 22.68 26.98 -18.91
C ALA A 135 22.81 26.12 -17.63
N GLY A 136 24.00 26.12 -17.02
CA GLY A 136 24.25 25.49 -15.74
C GLY A 136 24.68 24.01 -15.79
N VAL A 137 24.91 23.46 -14.62
CA VAL A 137 25.27 22.05 -14.44
C VAL A 137 24.08 21.32 -13.80
N TRP A 138 23.55 20.33 -14.48
CA TRP A 138 22.50 19.48 -13.94
C TRP A 138 23.12 18.37 -13.08
N GLN A 139 22.96 18.50 -11.78
CA GLN A 139 23.51 17.58 -10.77
C GLN A 139 22.42 17.17 -9.80
N ASP A 140 22.61 15.99 -9.21
CA ASP A 140 21.72 15.51 -8.14
C ASP A 140 21.79 16.45 -6.93
N ASP A 141 20.64 16.81 -6.42
CA ASP A 141 20.50 17.48 -5.13
C ASP A 141 20.39 16.48 -3.97
N ASP A 142 20.16 16.96 -2.74
CA ASP A 142 20.00 16.12 -1.56
C ASP A 142 18.71 15.28 -1.62
N GLY A 143 17.66 15.80 -2.25
CA GLY A 143 16.40 15.07 -2.46
C GLY A 143 16.59 13.91 -3.43
N ASP A 144 17.28 14.15 -4.53
CA ASP A 144 17.62 13.12 -5.53
C ASP A 144 18.43 11.98 -4.90
N ARG A 145 19.47 12.32 -4.13
CA ARG A 145 20.30 11.34 -3.43
C ARG A 145 19.52 10.49 -2.44
N LYS A 146 18.66 11.11 -1.65
CA LYS A 146 17.79 10.39 -0.72
C LYS A 146 16.77 9.51 -1.44
N TRP A 147 16.32 9.94 -2.60
CA TRP A 147 15.37 9.16 -3.37
C TRP A 147 16.00 7.90 -3.97
N ILE A 148 17.21 7.98 -4.56
CA ILE A 148 17.89 6.85 -5.21
C ILE A 148 18.58 5.91 -4.22
N SER A 149 18.99 6.39 -3.06
CA SER A 149 19.72 5.60 -2.06
C SER A 149 19.40 6.03 -0.63
N PRO A 150 18.13 5.81 -0.19
CA PRO A 150 17.74 6.16 1.16
C PRO A 150 18.43 5.27 2.19
N THR A 151 18.70 5.84 3.34
CA THR A 151 18.98 5.05 4.54
C THR A 151 17.73 4.28 4.96
N ALA A 152 17.91 3.22 5.77
CA ALA A 152 16.78 2.46 6.29
C ALA A 152 15.80 3.36 7.07
N ARG A 153 16.31 4.33 7.82
CA ARG A 153 15.49 5.32 8.53
C ARG A 153 14.71 6.21 7.59
N GLU A 154 15.34 6.78 6.58
CA GLU A 154 14.68 7.65 5.60
C GLU A 154 13.58 6.89 4.85
N LEU A 155 13.84 5.66 4.43
CA LEU A 155 12.84 4.81 3.80
C LEU A 155 11.62 4.60 4.71
N ARG A 156 11.84 4.28 6.02
CA ARG A 156 10.72 4.09 6.96
C ARG A 156 9.93 5.38 7.16
N HIS A 157 10.59 6.51 7.35
CA HIS A 157 9.90 7.79 7.50
C HIS A 157 9.06 8.14 6.28
N GLU A 158 9.52 7.83 5.09
CA GLU A 158 8.81 8.17 3.87
C GLU A 158 7.56 7.30 3.63
N ILE A 159 7.69 5.98 3.75
CA ILE A 159 6.56 5.06 3.48
C ILE A 159 5.57 4.97 4.64
N ASP A 160 5.92 5.48 5.82
CA ASP A 160 5.17 5.28 7.07
C ASP A 160 4.78 6.61 7.75
N ARG A 161 4.90 7.73 7.03
CA ARG A 161 4.46 9.03 7.51
C ARG A 161 2.94 9.10 7.60
N PHE A 162 2.43 9.94 8.49
CA PHE A 162 1.01 10.22 8.60
C PHE A 162 0.48 11.05 7.42
N HIS A 163 -0.78 10.84 7.08
CA HIS A 163 -1.49 11.48 5.98
C HIS A 163 -2.58 12.40 6.52
N LEU A 164 -2.75 13.56 5.91
CA LEU A 164 -3.90 14.41 6.16
C LEU A 164 -5.02 14.06 5.17
N PRO A 165 -6.29 14.12 5.61
CA PRO A 165 -7.39 13.93 4.69
C PRO A 165 -7.33 14.99 3.57
N PRO A 166 -7.40 14.60 2.29
CA PRO A 166 -7.49 15.52 1.18
C PRO A 166 -8.65 16.52 1.36
N ALA A 167 -8.51 17.73 0.79
CA ALA A 167 -9.49 18.80 1.00
C ALA A 167 -10.92 18.42 0.55
N ASN A 168 -11.04 17.55 -0.45
CA ASN A 168 -12.30 17.07 -1.00
C ASN A 168 -12.80 15.75 -0.38
N THR A 169 -12.14 15.24 0.68
CA THR A 169 -12.57 14.00 1.34
C THR A 169 -13.92 14.22 2.03
N ALA A 170 -14.89 13.39 1.70
CA ALA A 170 -16.16 13.30 2.41
C ALA A 170 -15.99 12.51 3.72
N ASN A 171 -16.89 12.73 4.66
CA ASN A 171 -16.94 11.99 5.95
C ASN A 171 -15.58 12.00 6.70
N ARG A 172 -14.94 13.16 6.81
CA ARG A 172 -13.66 13.32 7.53
C ARG A 172 -13.73 12.90 9.00
N ASP A 173 -14.90 12.93 9.60
CA ASP A 173 -15.17 12.41 10.95
C ASP A 173 -14.95 10.90 11.06
N SER A 174 -14.97 10.20 9.93
CA SER A 174 -14.67 8.78 9.81
C SER A 174 -13.23 8.51 9.35
N TRP A 175 -12.38 9.53 9.31
CA TRP A 175 -10.96 9.36 9.04
C TRP A 175 -10.30 8.62 10.19
N ALA A 176 -9.47 7.63 9.86
CA ALA A 176 -8.61 6.98 10.83
C ALA A 176 -7.28 6.62 10.16
N GLU A 177 -6.23 6.67 10.94
CA GLU A 177 -4.89 6.30 10.53
C GLU A 177 -4.20 5.57 11.67
N TRP A 178 -3.56 4.45 11.37
CA TRP A 178 -2.95 3.64 12.42
C TRP A 178 -1.70 2.90 12.00
N HIS A 179 -0.74 2.84 12.92
CA HIS A 179 0.32 1.86 12.93
C HIS A 179 -0.18 0.59 13.60
N TYR A 180 -0.02 -0.55 12.94
CA TYR A 180 -0.38 -1.86 13.44
C TYR A 180 0.85 -2.76 13.48
N PHE A 181 1.10 -3.36 14.62
CA PHE A 181 2.14 -4.35 14.81
C PHE A 181 1.53 -5.66 15.25
N ASN A 182 2.03 -6.77 14.72
CA ASN A 182 1.82 -8.05 15.36
C ASN A 182 3.17 -8.64 15.80
N VAL A 183 3.11 -9.44 16.84
CA VAL A 183 4.27 -10.15 17.37
C VAL A 183 3.86 -11.54 17.81
N LEU A 184 4.67 -12.53 17.48
CA LEU A 184 4.47 -13.95 17.79
C LEU A 184 5.72 -14.45 18.51
N SER A 185 5.53 -15.00 19.72
CA SER A 185 6.62 -15.58 20.51
C SER A 185 7.35 -16.68 19.76
N PRO A 186 8.64 -16.95 20.04
CA PRO A 186 9.42 -17.97 19.35
C PRO A 186 8.85 -19.39 19.48
N ASP A 187 8.13 -19.68 20.54
CA ASP A 187 7.44 -20.95 20.78
C ASP A 187 6.05 -21.04 20.16
N ASN A 188 5.59 -19.96 19.50
CA ASN A 188 4.27 -19.80 18.87
C ASN A 188 3.07 -19.88 19.83
N LYS A 189 3.25 -19.78 21.13
CA LYS A 189 2.16 -19.93 22.11
C LYS A 189 1.49 -18.63 22.49
N SER A 190 2.27 -17.54 22.55
CA SER A 190 1.74 -16.21 22.83
C SER A 190 1.93 -15.27 21.66
N TRP A 191 0.99 -14.34 21.51
CA TRP A 191 1.04 -13.34 20.46
C TRP A 191 0.25 -12.09 20.83
N ALA A 192 0.59 -10.98 20.21
CA ALA A 192 -0.14 -9.73 20.40
C ALA A 192 -0.39 -9.00 19.07
N PHE A 193 -1.54 -8.32 19.02
CA PHE A 193 -1.84 -7.25 18.07
C PHE A 193 -1.78 -5.92 18.81
N ILE A 194 -1.03 -4.96 18.29
CA ILE A 194 -0.79 -3.67 18.92
C ILE A 194 -1.10 -2.58 17.88
N SER A 195 -2.12 -1.78 18.12
CA SER A 195 -2.53 -0.70 17.22
C SER A 195 -2.41 0.65 17.91
N PHE A 196 -1.79 1.60 17.22
CA PHE A 196 -1.71 3.01 17.58
C PHE A 196 -2.55 3.79 16.59
N ILE A 197 -3.68 4.30 17.01
CA ILE A 197 -4.73 4.83 16.13
C ILE A 197 -4.88 6.33 16.39
N VAL A 198 -4.94 7.13 15.31
CA VAL A 198 -5.42 8.50 15.31
C VAL A 198 -6.73 8.52 14.52
N ALA A 199 -7.81 9.01 15.10
CA ALA A 199 -9.13 8.94 14.48
C ALA A 199 -9.94 10.23 14.67
N GLY A 200 -10.79 10.53 13.70
CA GLY A 200 -11.61 11.73 13.62
C GLY A 200 -11.06 12.74 12.61
N ASP A 201 -11.75 13.86 12.47
CA ASP A 201 -11.33 14.94 11.57
C ASP A 201 -10.14 15.71 12.16
N VAL A 202 -8.93 15.27 11.83
CA VAL A 202 -7.66 15.88 12.28
C VAL A 202 -7.49 17.34 11.83
N THR A 203 -8.32 17.83 10.91
CA THR A 203 -8.35 19.23 10.47
C THR A 203 -9.30 20.10 11.33
N SER A 204 -10.03 19.50 12.26
CA SER A 204 -10.98 20.12 13.18
C SER A 204 -10.55 19.94 14.64
N GLU A 205 -11.50 20.08 15.56
CA GLU A 205 -11.30 19.78 16.98
C GLU A 205 -11.82 18.39 17.40
N LYS A 206 -12.44 17.64 16.47
CA LYS A 206 -13.16 16.38 16.76
C LYS A 206 -12.32 15.15 16.38
N TRP A 207 -11.20 14.97 17.06
CA TRP A 207 -10.31 13.81 16.86
C TRP A 207 -9.49 13.49 18.10
N GLY A 208 -8.83 12.36 18.09
CA GLY A 208 -7.95 11.93 19.16
C GLY A 208 -7.20 10.66 18.83
N GLY A 209 -6.57 10.08 19.83
CA GLY A 209 -5.80 8.86 19.69
C GLY A 209 -6.33 7.70 20.53
N SER A 210 -5.97 6.49 20.15
CA SER A 210 -6.15 5.31 21.00
C SER A 210 -5.03 4.29 20.79
N VAL A 211 -4.72 3.56 21.84
CA VAL A 211 -3.86 2.38 21.78
C VAL A 211 -4.73 1.17 22.11
N THR A 212 -4.73 0.19 21.22
CA THR A 212 -5.45 -1.07 21.43
C THR A 212 -4.47 -2.23 21.38
N ILE A 213 -4.51 -3.10 22.37
CA ILE A 213 -3.66 -4.29 22.45
C ILE A 213 -4.56 -5.51 22.66
N THR A 214 -4.49 -6.46 21.74
CA THR A 214 -5.10 -7.79 21.91
C THR A 214 -3.95 -8.74 22.18
N LEU A 215 -3.97 -9.37 23.35
CA LEU A 215 -2.93 -10.29 23.81
C LEU A 215 -3.49 -11.70 23.95
N ARG A 216 -2.80 -12.67 23.37
CA ARG A 216 -2.97 -14.08 23.68
C ARG A 216 -1.81 -14.51 24.57
N GLU A 217 -2.13 -14.88 25.80
CA GLU A 217 -1.17 -15.35 26.79
C GLU A 217 -0.82 -16.82 26.56
N GLN A 218 0.29 -17.29 27.12
CA GLN A 218 0.77 -18.68 26.95
C GLN A 218 -0.23 -19.74 27.45
N ASP A 219 -1.08 -19.40 28.44
CA ASP A 219 -2.13 -20.25 28.94
C ASP A 219 -3.37 -20.32 28.03
N GLY A 220 -3.35 -19.59 26.91
CA GLY A 220 -4.43 -19.56 25.93
C GLY A 220 -5.52 -18.55 26.22
N ARG A 221 -5.42 -17.73 27.27
CA ARG A 221 -6.36 -16.62 27.50
C ARG A 221 -6.15 -15.51 26.49
N SER A 222 -7.26 -14.95 25.99
CA SER A 222 -7.23 -13.74 25.17
C SER A 222 -7.73 -12.56 25.98
N ARG A 223 -6.99 -11.47 25.93
CA ARG A 223 -7.28 -10.24 26.68
C ARG A 223 -7.19 -9.04 25.76
N LYS A 224 -8.06 -8.07 25.95
CA LYS A 224 -8.08 -6.82 25.19
C LYS A 224 -7.85 -5.64 26.13
N PHE A 225 -6.95 -4.76 25.73
CA PHE A 225 -6.58 -3.55 26.47
C PHE A 225 -6.74 -2.35 25.56
N VAL A 226 -7.28 -1.25 26.11
CA VAL A 226 -7.52 -0.02 25.37
C VAL A 226 -7.14 1.19 26.23
N SER A 227 -6.50 2.16 25.61
CA SER A 227 -6.30 3.50 26.19
C SER A 227 -6.74 4.54 25.19
N TYR A 228 -7.54 5.50 25.61
CA TYR A 228 -7.97 6.63 24.81
C TYR A 228 -7.15 7.87 25.18
N ILE A 229 -6.68 8.60 24.17
CA ILE A 229 -5.78 9.73 24.33
C ILE A 229 -6.42 10.98 23.70
N PRO A 230 -6.67 12.04 24.49
CA PRO A 230 -7.21 13.28 23.96
C PRO A 230 -6.22 13.92 22.97
N ARG A 231 -6.72 14.67 21.99
CA ARG A 231 -5.96 15.25 20.90
C ARG A 231 -4.75 16.10 21.36
N GLU A 232 -4.88 16.78 22.50
CA GLU A 232 -3.82 17.62 23.07
C GLU A 232 -2.56 16.83 23.43
N ARG A 233 -2.71 15.53 23.64
CA ARG A 233 -1.63 14.58 23.97
C ARG A 233 -1.24 13.69 22.79
N VAL A 234 -1.77 13.94 21.60
CA VAL A 234 -1.38 13.25 20.37
C VAL A 234 -0.36 14.08 19.61
N ARG A 235 0.69 13.43 19.14
CA ARG A 235 1.71 14.03 18.25
C ARG A 235 2.01 13.07 17.13
N PHE A 236 1.90 13.53 15.90
CA PHE A 236 2.29 12.83 14.68
C PHE A 236 2.91 13.82 13.68
N SER A 237 3.56 13.31 12.66
CA SER A 237 4.20 14.11 11.61
C SER A 237 3.77 13.61 10.23
N THR A 238 3.59 14.53 9.30
CA THR A 238 3.32 14.21 7.88
C THR A 238 4.60 14.01 7.07
N THR A 239 5.77 14.13 7.71
CA THR A 239 7.08 14.00 7.07
C THR A 239 7.91 12.84 7.63
N ASP A 240 7.46 12.25 8.74
CA ASP A 240 8.11 11.10 9.35
C ASP A 240 7.10 10.14 10.01
N ALA A 241 7.56 8.95 10.37
CA ALA A 241 6.77 7.87 10.93
C ALA A 241 6.59 7.93 12.46
N ASN A 242 7.14 8.94 13.13
CA ASN A 242 7.09 9.00 14.58
C ASN A 242 5.71 9.41 15.07
N LEU A 243 5.20 8.65 16.06
CA LEU A 243 3.89 8.86 16.66
C LEU A 243 4.01 8.84 18.18
N SER A 244 3.30 9.77 18.85
CA SER A 244 3.13 9.75 20.28
C SER A 244 1.66 9.89 20.66
N LEU A 245 1.17 8.94 21.43
CA LEU A 245 -0.19 8.91 21.97
C LEU A 245 -0.09 8.92 23.52
N GLY A 246 0.00 10.12 24.07
CA GLY A 246 0.24 10.28 25.51
C GLY A 246 1.64 9.78 25.92
N GLY A 247 1.71 8.67 26.66
CA GLY A 247 2.96 8.01 27.02
C GLY A 247 3.37 6.84 26.12
N SER A 248 2.50 6.49 25.15
CA SER A 248 2.77 5.43 24.19
C SER A 248 3.38 6.00 22.91
N THR A 249 4.39 5.33 22.34
CA THR A 249 5.16 5.86 21.21
C THR A 249 5.54 4.80 20.19
N VAL A 250 5.59 5.22 18.93
CA VAL A 250 6.30 4.54 17.85
C VAL A 250 7.37 5.48 17.35
N THR A 251 8.62 5.04 17.34
CA THR A 251 9.76 5.88 16.93
C THR A 251 10.70 5.10 16.03
N VAL A 252 11.08 5.68 14.90
CA VAL A 252 12.08 5.09 13.99
C VAL A 252 13.47 5.51 14.44
N ARG A 253 14.29 4.54 14.75
CA ARG A 253 15.70 4.69 15.20
C ARG A 253 16.62 5.05 14.01
N PRO A 254 17.86 5.49 14.27
CA PRO A 254 18.84 5.78 13.22
C PRO A 254 19.14 4.60 12.28
N ASP A 255 19.08 3.37 12.80
CA ASP A 255 19.28 2.12 12.04
C ASP A 255 18.04 1.66 11.25
N GLY A 256 16.91 2.35 11.40
CA GLY A 256 15.64 2.02 10.73
C GLY A 256 14.76 1.05 11.53
N ASP A 257 15.17 0.64 12.73
CA ASP A 257 14.34 -0.14 13.63
C ASP A 257 13.23 0.70 14.25
N TYR A 258 12.11 0.06 14.58
CA TYR A 258 11.02 0.70 15.33
C TYR A 258 11.20 0.44 16.83
N ALA A 259 11.26 1.50 17.62
CA ALA A 259 11.07 1.42 19.06
C ALA A 259 9.57 1.61 19.34
N VAL A 260 8.93 0.58 19.88
CA VAL A 260 7.49 0.53 20.16
C VAL A 260 7.30 0.45 21.66
N SER A 261 6.66 1.47 22.24
CA SER A 261 6.28 1.52 23.66
C SER A 261 4.78 1.80 23.79
N ALA A 262 4.08 0.98 24.54
CA ALA A 262 2.64 1.16 24.74
C ALA A 262 2.22 0.80 26.17
N GLU A 263 1.23 1.55 26.68
CA GLU A 263 0.52 1.22 27.90
C GLU A 263 -0.99 1.31 27.67
N ALA A 264 -1.71 0.27 28.07
CA ALA A 264 -3.16 0.24 27.96
C ALA A 264 -3.79 -0.52 29.13
N ARG A 265 -5.08 -0.21 29.42
CA ARG A 265 -5.88 -0.86 30.48
C ARG A 265 -6.79 -1.92 29.88
N GLU A 266 -7.02 -2.98 30.65
CA GLU A 266 -7.92 -4.04 30.25
C GLU A 266 -9.35 -3.52 30.06
N GLU A 267 -9.97 -3.89 28.96
CA GLU A 267 -11.35 -3.54 28.65
C GLU A 267 -12.29 -4.26 29.64
N GLY A 268 -13.02 -3.48 30.47
CA GLY A 268 -13.88 -4.02 31.53
C GLY A 268 -13.14 -4.56 32.76
N GLY A 269 -11.81 -4.45 32.82
CA GLY A 269 -10.98 -4.91 33.91
C GLY A 269 -10.16 -3.80 34.58
N ARG A 270 -9.21 -4.20 35.42
CA ARG A 270 -8.30 -3.28 36.12
C ARG A 270 -6.83 -3.44 35.73
N ASP A 271 -6.53 -4.49 35.00
CA ASP A 271 -5.15 -4.83 34.67
C ASP A 271 -4.57 -3.86 33.64
N VAL A 272 -3.25 -3.71 33.69
CA VAL A 272 -2.51 -2.83 32.81
C VAL A 272 -1.47 -3.64 32.04
N VAL A 273 -1.49 -3.50 30.73
CA VAL A 273 -0.45 -4.06 29.87
C VAL A 273 0.58 -2.98 29.53
N ARG A 274 1.85 -3.36 29.54
CA ARG A 274 2.97 -2.55 29.06
C ARG A 274 3.74 -3.31 28.01
N VAL A 275 3.95 -2.66 26.88
CA VAL A 275 4.73 -3.15 25.74
C VAL A 275 6.00 -2.33 25.60
N ASN A 276 7.14 -2.99 25.48
CA ASN A 276 8.42 -2.36 25.14
C ASN A 276 9.14 -3.30 24.17
N LEU A 277 9.07 -2.97 22.89
CA LEU A 277 9.63 -3.79 21.82
C LEU A 277 10.54 -2.94 20.92
N VAL A 278 11.55 -3.59 20.38
CA VAL A 278 12.30 -3.13 19.21
C VAL A 278 11.92 -4.06 18.07
N VAL A 279 11.34 -3.51 17.02
CA VAL A 279 10.97 -4.24 15.81
C VAL A 279 11.98 -3.93 14.72
N THR A 280 12.70 -4.95 14.27
CA THR A 280 13.76 -4.86 13.26
C THR A 280 13.25 -5.39 11.92
N PRO A 281 12.92 -4.52 10.96
CA PRO A 281 12.48 -4.92 9.63
C PRO A 281 13.60 -5.63 8.86
N SER A 282 13.27 -6.73 8.19
CA SER A 282 14.18 -7.36 7.24
C SER A 282 14.39 -6.43 6.02
N PRO A 283 15.62 -6.26 5.54
CA PRO A 283 15.88 -5.51 4.33
C PRO A 283 15.06 -6.03 3.15
N ARG A 284 14.58 -5.14 2.29
CA ARG A 284 13.79 -5.47 1.08
C ARG A 284 12.46 -6.22 1.29
N ALA A 285 12.05 -6.46 2.52
CA ALA A 285 10.78 -7.10 2.85
C ALA A 285 9.75 -6.04 3.29
N TYR A 286 9.35 -5.19 2.37
CA TYR A 286 8.32 -4.16 2.57
C TYR A 286 7.40 -4.08 1.35
N PHE A 287 6.23 -3.49 1.52
CA PHE A 287 5.30 -3.15 0.45
C PHE A 287 5.00 -1.65 0.53
N PRO A 288 5.23 -0.88 -0.56
CA PRO A 288 5.19 0.59 -0.51
C PRO A 288 3.78 1.14 -0.35
N GLY A 289 2.79 0.27 -0.45
CA GLY A 289 1.41 0.65 -0.28
C GLY A 289 0.59 0.69 -1.55
N ALA A 290 -0.68 0.85 -1.34
CA ALA A 290 -1.69 1.10 -2.36
C ALA A 290 -2.80 1.95 -1.76
N SER A 291 -3.60 2.57 -2.60
CA SER A 291 -4.79 3.29 -2.18
C SER A 291 -6.00 2.84 -2.99
N LEU A 292 -7.12 2.69 -2.31
CA LEU A 292 -8.45 2.60 -2.89
C LEU A 292 -9.06 4.00 -2.78
N GLY A 293 -9.54 4.56 -3.87
CA GLY A 293 -10.15 5.87 -3.80
C GLY A 293 -10.71 6.33 -5.12
N SER A 294 -11.71 7.17 -5.04
CA SER A 294 -12.32 7.84 -6.19
C SER A 294 -12.99 9.13 -5.71
N GLY A 295 -12.57 10.25 -6.28
CA GLY A 295 -13.17 11.54 -5.95
C GLY A 295 -12.91 11.96 -4.50
N ASP A 296 -13.97 11.93 -3.70
CA ASP A 296 -13.99 12.36 -2.30
C ASP A 296 -13.71 11.24 -1.27
N PHE A 297 -13.47 10.01 -1.75
CA PHE A 297 -13.18 8.84 -0.92
C PHE A 297 -11.74 8.36 -1.12
N VAL A 298 -11.04 8.11 -0.02
CA VAL A 298 -9.69 7.54 -0.04
C VAL A 298 -9.50 6.60 1.15
N SER A 299 -8.94 5.43 0.90
CA SER A 299 -8.36 4.54 1.91
C SER A 299 -7.04 4.01 1.38
N GLY A 300 -6.01 4.05 2.18
CA GLY A 300 -4.67 3.63 1.80
C GLY A 300 -4.03 2.73 2.84
N TYR A 301 -3.02 2.01 2.42
CA TYR A 301 -2.23 1.13 3.27
C TYR A 301 -0.81 0.98 2.74
N ALA A 302 0.13 0.78 3.65
CA ALA A 302 1.51 0.41 3.37
C ALA A 302 1.94 -0.72 4.33
N VAL A 303 2.98 -1.46 3.98
CA VAL A 303 3.56 -2.48 4.87
C VAL A 303 5.05 -2.20 4.99
N PRO A 304 5.45 -1.30 5.90
CA PRO A 304 6.84 -0.93 6.10
C PRO A 304 7.73 -2.09 6.56
N ALA A 305 7.14 -3.08 7.25
CA ALA A 305 7.87 -4.24 7.73
C ALA A 305 7.05 -5.53 7.50
N LEU A 306 7.05 -6.02 6.26
CA LEU A 306 6.38 -7.27 5.89
C LEU A 306 7.01 -8.48 6.59
N ARG A 307 8.31 -8.44 6.82
CA ARG A 307 9.06 -9.40 7.63
C ARG A 307 9.93 -8.64 8.62
N ALA A 308 9.73 -8.88 9.90
CA ALA A 308 10.52 -8.28 10.95
C ALA A 308 10.77 -9.29 12.07
N SER A 309 11.79 -9.06 12.86
CA SER A 309 11.95 -9.67 14.18
C SER A 309 11.61 -8.66 15.27
N ALA A 310 11.15 -9.12 16.41
CA ALA A 310 10.94 -8.28 17.57
C ALA A 310 11.81 -8.78 18.74
N SER A 311 12.24 -7.82 19.56
CA SER A 311 12.97 -8.07 20.80
C SER A 311 12.47 -7.14 21.88
N GLY A 312 12.25 -7.66 23.09
CA GLY A 312 11.74 -6.90 24.20
C GLY A 312 10.76 -7.70 25.04
N ARG A 313 9.81 -7.03 25.66
CA ARG A 313 8.88 -7.66 26.61
C ARG A 313 7.49 -7.05 26.56
N ILE A 314 6.50 -7.89 26.86
CA ILE A 314 5.12 -7.49 27.14
C ILE A 314 4.82 -7.91 28.57
N CYS A 315 4.34 -6.99 29.38
CA CYS A 315 4.10 -7.21 30.80
C CYS A 315 2.64 -6.88 31.15
N VAL A 316 1.98 -7.77 31.89
CA VAL A 316 0.66 -7.52 32.46
C VAL A 316 0.83 -7.42 33.96
N ASN A 317 0.47 -6.29 34.56
CA ASN A 317 0.62 -6.01 36.01
C ASN A 317 2.04 -6.28 36.56
N GLY A 318 3.07 -6.16 35.73
CA GLY A 318 4.46 -6.40 36.12
C GLY A 318 4.97 -7.81 35.84
N GLU A 319 4.09 -8.78 35.55
CA GLU A 319 4.49 -10.09 35.04
C GLU A 319 4.83 -9.98 33.55
N CYS A 320 6.06 -10.31 33.21
CA CYS A 320 6.61 -10.03 31.88
C CYS A 320 6.92 -11.30 31.11
N GLU A 321 6.48 -11.32 29.85
CA GLU A 321 6.88 -12.29 28.86
C GLU A 321 7.96 -11.69 27.94
N ASN A 322 8.97 -12.50 27.61
CA ASN A 322 10.09 -12.09 26.76
C ASN A 322 9.87 -12.52 25.32
N TYR A 323 9.98 -11.56 24.40
CA TYR A 323 9.81 -11.73 22.96
C TYR A 323 11.13 -11.68 22.18
N MET A 324 12.23 -12.09 22.79
CA MET A 324 13.55 -12.10 22.13
C MET A 324 13.54 -12.99 20.88
N GLY A 325 13.79 -12.39 19.70
CA GLY A 325 13.78 -13.11 18.43
C GLY A 325 12.38 -13.48 17.92
N ALA A 326 11.33 -12.89 18.47
CA ALA A 326 9.95 -13.10 18.06
C ALA A 326 9.73 -12.72 16.59
N GLN A 327 8.77 -13.36 15.93
CA GLN A 327 8.32 -12.92 14.62
C GLN A 327 7.47 -11.66 14.76
N SER A 328 7.67 -10.70 13.84
CA SER A 328 6.87 -9.48 13.82
C SER A 328 6.56 -9.03 12.41
N TYR A 329 5.56 -8.18 12.31
CA TYR A 329 5.05 -7.56 11.12
C TYR A 329 4.53 -6.17 11.48
N HIS A 330 4.60 -5.23 10.54
CA HIS A 330 4.04 -3.90 10.73
C HIS A 330 3.42 -3.40 9.43
N ASP A 331 2.18 -2.93 9.54
CA ASP A 331 1.52 -2.15 8.51
C ASP A 331 1.02 -0.79 9.03
N HIS A 332 0.72 0.07 8.08
CA HIS A 332 0.21 1.40 8.29
C HIS A 332 -0.97 1.64 7.34
N ASN A 333 -2.08 2.08 7.90
CA ASN A 333 -3.33 2.26 7.17
C ASN A 333 -3.90 3.66 7.44
N TRP A 334 -4.47 4.29 6.42
CA TRP A 334 -5.05 5.63 6.53
C TRP A 334 -6.27 5.79 5.62
N GLY A 335 -7.16 6.72 5.98
CA GLY A 335 -8.29 7.08 5.13
C GLY A 335 -9.64 7.04 5.82
N VAL A 336 -10.69 7.00 5.00
CA VAL A 336 -12.08 6.81 5.45
C VAL A 336 -12.37 5.32 5.49
N TRP A 337 -12.58 4.77 6.69
CA TRP A 337 -12.76 3.31 6.87
C TRP A 337 -14.21 2.90 7.13
N ARG A 338 -15.13 3.83 7.20
CA ARG A 338 -16.55 3.52 7.36
C ARG A 338 -17.08 2.80 6.13
N GLY A 339 -17.67 1.63 6.33
CA GLY A 339 -18.17 0.77 5.25
C GLY A 339 -17.09 0.06 4.43
N VAL A 340 -15.83 0.08 4.86
CA VAL A 340 -14.72 -0.64 4.24
C VAL A 340 -14.48 -1.95 4.98
N THR A 341 -14.38 -3.04 4.25
CA THR A 341 -13.98 -4.35 4.78
C THR A 341 -12.78 -4.87 4.00
N TRP A 342 -12.08 -5.86 4.56
CA TRP A 342 -10.93 -6.44 3.89
C TRP A 342 -10.76 -7.93 4.19
N ASP A 343 -10.08 -8.61 3.29
CA ASP A 343 -9.38 -9.85 3.56
C ASP A 343 -7.89 -9.54 3.49
N TRP A 344 -7.16 -9.81 4.55
CA TRP A 344 -5.76 -9.41 4.69
C TRP A 344 -4.95 -10.47 5.39
N GLY A 345 -3.66 -10.54 5.12
CA GLY A 345 -2.80 -11.41 5.89
C GLY A 345 -1.36 -11.46 5.40
N ALA A 346 -0.48 -11.73 6.34
CA ALA A 346 0.94 -11.93 6.10
C ALA A 346 1.40 -13.22 6.78
N SER A 347 2.29 -13.96 6.12
CA SER A 347 2.91 -15.13 6.73
C SER A 347 4.35 -15.32 6.27
N ARG A 348 5.15 -15.90 7.14
CA ARG A 348 6.44 -16.48 6.79
C ARG A 348 6.21 -17.93 6.37
N ALA A 349 6.80 -18.32 5.26
CA ALA A 349 6.74 -19.69 4.74
C ALA A 349 8.13 -20.13 4.29
N GLY A 350 8.92 -20.61 5.23
CA GLY A 350 10.33 -20.92 5.03
C GLY A 350 11.15 -19.67 4.70
N SER A 351 11.86 -19.69 3.57
CA SER A 351 12.63 -18.55 3.06
C SER A 351 11.78 -17.45 2.47
N TYR A 352 10.49 -17.71 2.24
CA TYR A 352 9.56 -16.76 1.65
C TYR A 352 8.74 -16.01 2.70
N THR A 353 8.20 -14.88 2.29
CA THR A 353 7.16 -14.15 3.02
C THR A 353 6.11 -13.73 2.02
N ILE A 354 4.84 -13.94 2.37
CA ILE A 354 3.71 -13.48 1.58
C ILE A 354 2.93 -12.40 2.33
N LEU A 355 2.41 -11.47 1.55
CA LEU A 355 1.31 -10.59 1.90
C LEU A 355 0.18 -10.88 0.92
N TYR A 356 -1.03 -11.08 1.40
CA TYR A 356 -2.19 -11.07 0.53
C TYR A 356 -3.19 -10.01 1.03
N GLY A 357 -3.92 -9.44 0.11
CA GLY A 357 -4.90 -8.44 0.45
C GLY A 357 -5.98 -8.27 -0.61
N ARG A 358 -7.17 -7.93 -0.13
CA ARG A 358 -8.30 -7.45 -0.88
C ARG A 358 -9.04 -6.46 0.00
N VAL A 359 -9.26 -5.25 -0.49
CA VAL A 359 -10.02 -4.22 0.22
C VAL A 359 -11.32 -3.98 -0.55
N LEU A 360 -12.43 -4.03 0.15
CA LEU A 360 -13.78 -3.85 -0.35
C LEU A 360 -14.28 -2.49 0.15
N GLY A 361 -14.40 -1.53 -0.75
CA GLY A 361 -14.96 -0.22 -0.44
C GLY A 361 -16.49 -0.27 -0.33
N PRO A 362 -17.10 0.82 0.13
CA PRO A 362 -18.56 0.95 0.14
C PRO A 362 -19.13 0.89 -1.28
N ASP A 363 -20.34 0.35 -1.43
CA ASP A 363 -21.04 0.15 -2.73
C ASP A 363 -21.11 1.42 -3.57
N ARG A 364 -21.27 2.58 -2.93
CA ARG A 364 -21.30 3.89 -3.61
C ARG A 364 -20.08 4.14 -4.47
N TYR A 365 -18.92 3.61 -4.12
CA TYR A 365 -17.67 3.83 -4.84
C TYR A 365 -17.32 2.66 -5.77
N GLY A 366 -18.07 1.56 -5.72
CA GLY A 366 -18.12 0.48 -6.70
C GLY A 366 -16.78 -0.19 -7.01
N ARG A 367 -15.78 -0.09 -6.14
CA ARG A 367 -14.44 -0.59 -6.43
C ARG A 367 -13.93 -1.51 -5.35
N GLU A 368 -13.78 -2.74 -5.75
CA GLU A 368 -12.97 -3.74 -5.06
C GLU A 368 -11.53 -3.63 -5.54
N THR A 369 -10.55 -3.54 -4.62
CA THR A 369 -9.16 -3.81 -5.03
C THR A 369 -9.04 -5.29 -5.35
N PRO A 370 -8.46 -5.65 -6.50
CA PRO A 370 -8.28 -7.06 -6.84
C PRO A 370 -7.49 -7.77 -5.74
N LEU A 371 -7.91 -8.99 -5.41
CA LEU A 371 -7.13 -9.86 -4.54
C LEU A 371 -5.72 -10.02 -5.12
N PHE A 372 -4.72 -9.76 -4.31
CA PHE A 372 -3.32 -9.93 -4.69
C PHE A 372 -2.58 -10.81 -3.68
N VAL A 373 -1.52 -11.43 -4.14
CA VAL A 373 -0.50 -12.08 -3.32
C VAL A 373 0.85 -11.52 -3.72
N TYR A 374 1.46 -10.80 -2.81
CA TYR A 374 2.80 -10.25 -2.94
C TYR A 374 3.78 -11.22 -2.28
N LEU A 375 4.76 -11.69 -3.03
CA LEU A 375 5.75 -12.66 -2.59
C LEU A 375 7.13 -12.02 -2.55
N VAL A 376 7.84 -12.20 -1.44
CA VAL A 376 9.24 -11.80 -1.26
C VAL A 376 10.07 -12.96 -0.71
N ASP A 377 11.38 -12.89 -0.93
CA ASP A 377 12.38 -13.72 -0.28
C ASP A 377 13.53 -12.84 0.27
N SER A 378 14.65 -13.44 0.65
CA SER A 378 15.83 -12.71 1.16
C SER A 378 16.46 -11.74 0.14
N LEU A 379 16.20 -11.95 -1.15
CA LEU A 379 16.66 -11.07 -2.22
C LEU A 379 15.64 -9.95 -2.57
N GLY A 380 14.53 -9.87 -1.87
CA GLY A 380 13.47 -8.89 -2.06
C GLY A 380 12.29 -9.41 -2.88
N PHE A 381 11.66 -8.52 -3.64
CA PHE A 381 10.50 -8.81 -4.46
C PHE A 381 10.68 -10.01 -5.38
N ARG A 382 9.68 -10.89 -5.41
CA ARG A 382 9.67 -12.08 -6.24
C ARG A 382 8.56 -12.05 -7.29
N ALA A 383 7.33 -11.82 -6.86
CA ALA A 383 6.16 -11.78 -7.74
C ALA A 383 4.95 -11.12 -7.07
N VAL A 384 4.03 -10.65 -7.92
CA VAL A 384 2.64 -10.40 -7.53
C VAL A 384 1.74 -11.33 -8.34
N MET A 385 0.97 -12.15 -7.64
CA MET A 385 -0.07 -13.01 -8.21
C MET A 385 -1.44 -12.38 -7.92
N ARG A 386 -2.45 -12.69 -8.74
CA ARG A 386 -3.82 -12.14 -8.61
C ARG A 386 -4.86 -13.26 -8.63
N PRO A 387 -5.00 -14.00 -7.54
CA PRO A 387 -6.06 -15.00 -7.41
C PRO A 387 -7.43 -14.37 -7.63
N ARG A 388 -8.35 -15.12 -8.19
CA ARG A 388 -9.72 -14.62 -8.42
C ARG A 388 -10.52 -14.50 -7.13
N ARG A 389 -10.28 -15.40 -6.16
CA ARG A 389 -11.02 -15.47 -4.90
C ARG A 389 -10.22 -16.19 -3.83
N ILE A 390 -10.64 -15.98 -2.58
CA ILE A 390 -10.25 -16.81 -1.42
C ILE A 390 -11.39 -17.80 -1.18
N GLU A 391 -11.06 -19.09 -1.12
CA GLU A 391 -12.00 -20.15 -0.77
C GLU A 391 -11.87 -20.44 0.72
N TYR A 392 -12.82 -19.95 1.49
CA TYR A 392 -12.91 -20.22 2.92
C TYR A 392 -13.69 -21.51 3.18
N THR A 393 -13.22 -22.30 4.12
CA THR A 393 -13.95 -23.44 4.70
C THR A 393 -14.18 -23.12 6.18
N ASP A 394 -15.43 -22.94 6.57
CA ASP A 394 -15.80 -22.74 7.96
C ASP A 394 -15.71 -24.09 8.69
N GLY A 395 -15.23 -24.10 9.90
CA GLY A 395 -15.04 -25.33 10.69
C GLY A 395 -14.83 -25.02 12.16
N ARG A 396 -14.87 -23.76 12.53
CA ARG A 396 -14.71 -23.28 13.90
C ARG A 396 -15.83 -22.31 14.27
N THR A 397 -16.06 -22.16 15.55
CA THR A 397 -17.00 -21.16 16.08
C THR A 397 -16.30 -20.43 17.22
N ILE A 398 -16.35 -19.10 17.19
CA ILE A 398 -15.94 -18.26 18.32
C ILE A 398 -17.15 -17.58 18.94
N VAL A 399 -16.97 -17.06 20.14
CA VAL A 399 -18.02 -16.27 20.81
C VAL A 399 -17.58 -14.80 20.80
N VAL A 400 -18.40 -13.94 20.21
CA VAL A 400 -18.22 -12.49 20.21
C VAL A 400 -19.45 -11.88 20.86
N ASP A 401 -19.28 -11.22 22.00
CA ASP A 401 -20.37 -10.59 22.77
C ASP A 401 -21.56 -11.54 23.01
N GLY A 402 -21.28 -12.78 23.39
CA GLY A 402 -22.29 -13.81 23.64
C GLY A 402 -22.89 -14.46 22.39
N LYS A 403 -22.56 -14.00 21.18
CA LYS A 403 -23.01 -14.60 19.92
C LYS A 403 -22.00 -15.59 19.37
N ARG A 404 -22.48 -16.70 18.86
CA ARG A 404 -21.65 -17.72 18.18
C ARG A 404 -21.48 -17.34 16.72
N ILE A 405 -20.23 -17.08 16.33
CA ILE A 405 -19.86 -16.65 14.98
C ILE A 405 -19.03 -17.76 14.32
N PRO A 406 -19.47 -18.27 13.15
CA PRO A 406 -18.68 -19.23 12.39
C PRO A 406 -17.44 -18.53 11.81
N VAL A 407 -16.28 -19.14 11.94
CA VAL A 407 -15.02 -18.62 11.40
C VAL A 407 -14.31 -19.66 10.59
N PRO A 408 -13.45 -19.27 9.63
CA PRO A 408 -12.71 -20.20 8.82
C PRO A 408 -11.83 -21.11 9.67
N SER A 409 -11.78 -22.39 9.30
CA SER A 409 -10.72 -23.32 9.72
C SER A 409 -9.62 -23.41 8.68
N ARG A 410 -9.95 -23.09 7.42
CA ARG A 410 -9.04 -23.14 6.27
C ARG A 410 -9.37 -22.05 5.27
N ALA A 411 -8.33 -21.53 4.60
CA ALA A 411 -8.49 -20.69 3.42
C ALA A 411 -7.53 -21.15 2.32
N VAL A 412 -7.97 -21.13 1.07
CA VAL A 412 -7.15 -21.52 -0.09
C VAL A 412 -7.34 -20.51 -1.20
N PHE A 413 -6.24 -20.13 -1.82
CA PHE A 413 -6.25 -19.32 -3.04
C PHE A 413 -5.07 -19.66 -3.92
N ALA A 414 -5.26 -19.56 -5.24
CA ALA A 414 -4.24 -19.88 -6.21
C ALA A 414 -4.37 -19.01 -7.45
N ASP A 415 -3.24 -18.83 -8.14
CA ASP A 415 -3.19 -18.14 -9.41
C ASP A 415 -2.18 -18.78 -10.35
N VAL A 416 -2.44 -18.59 -11.66
CA VAL A 416 -1.58 -19.04 -12.75
C VAL A 416 -1.41 -17.89 -13.73
N ARG A 417 -0.15 -17.50 -13.97
CA ARG A 417 0.20 -16.41 -14.90
C ARG A 417 1.31 -16.88 -15.85
N GLY A 418 0.92 -17.31 -17.03
CA GLY A 418 1.84 -17.94 -17.96
C GLY A 418 2.42 -19.23 -17.36
N ALA A 419 3.75 -19.30 -17.22
CA ALA A 419 4.43 -20.44 -16.59
C ALA A 419 4.51 -20.34 -15.05
N ASP A 420 4.18 -19.18 -14.49
CA ASP A 420 4.21 -18.98 -13.04
C ASP A 420 2.93 -19.47 -12.39
N THR A 421 3.08 -20.16 -11.28
CA THR A 421 1.97 -20.70 -10.49
C THR A 421 2.24 -20.46 -9.01
N LEU A 422 1.22 -20.13 -8.26
CA LEU A 422 1.28 -20.02 -6.80
C LEU A 422 -0.02 -20.53 -6.19
N ARG A 423 0.09 -21.39 -5.20
CA ARG A 423 -1.00 -21.83 -4.34
C ARG A 423 -0.66 -21.52 -2.89
N VAL A 424 -1.59 -20.92 -2.19
CA VAL A 424 -1.52 -20.62 -0.76
C VAL A 424 -2.62 -21.36 -0.04
N GLU A 425 -2.26 -22.08 1.03
CA GLU A 425 -3.17 -22.73 1.94
C GLU A 425 -2.92 -22.23 3.36
N LEU A 426 -3.96 -21.76 4.00
CA LEU A 426 -3.95 -21.30 5.39
C LEU A 426 -4.75 -22.31 6.22
N THR A 427 -4.17 -22.72 7.35
CA THR A 427 -4.87 -23.51 8.38
C THR A 427 -4.99 -22.64 9.62
N ILE A 428 -6.21 -22.28 9.99
CA ILE A 428 -6.47 -21.38 11.09
C ILE A 428 -6.42 -22.14 12.41
N GLU A 429 -5.51 -21.74 13.28
CA GLU A 429 -5.29 -22.37 14.59
C GLU A 429 -6.02 -21.65 15.69
N ASP A 430 -6.12 -20.32 15.58
CA ASP A 430 -6.75 -19.46 16.57
C ASP A 430 -7.47 -18.28 15.91
N ALA A 431 -8.54 -17.76 16.53
CA ALA A 431 -9.31 -16.67 16.02
C ALA A 431 -9.93 -15.84 17.14
N ILE A 432 -9.91 -14.52 16.98
CA ILE A 432 -10.56 -13.56 17.88
C ILE A 432 -11.44 -12.66 17.03
N GLY A 433 -12.66 -12.40 17.51
CA GLY A 433 -13.62 -11.55 16.80
C GLY A 433 -13.92 -10.25 17.56
N THR A 434 -14.25 -9.21 16.80
CA THR A 434 -14.76 -7.93 17.32
C THR A 434 -16.02 -7.54 16.56
N ASP A 435 -17.08 -7.15 17.27
CA ASP A 435 -18.31 -6.60 16.65
C ASP A 435 -18.06 -5.13 16.31
N THR A 436 -17.93 -4.82 15.01
CA THR A 436 -17.61 -3.47 14.53
C THR A 436 -18.74 -2.48 14.73
N ARG A 437 -19.99 -2.94 14.86
CA ARG A 437 -21.16 -2.08 15.13
C ARG A 437 -21.05 -1.39 16.47
N LYS A 438 -20.49 -2.06 17.49
CA LYS A 438 -20.26 -1.47 18.81
C LYS A 438 -19.19 -0.40 18.81
N GLN A 439 -18.19 -0.54 17.94
CA GLN A 439 -17.17 0.51 17.74
C GLN A 439 -17.77 1.76 17.10
N ALA A 440 -18.75 1.59 16.19
CA ALA A 440 -19.47 2.70 15.57
C ALA A 440 -20.48 3.37 16.53
N GLU A 441 -21.04 2.63 17.49
CA GLU A 441 -22.11 3.11 18.39
C GLU A 441 -21.64 3.89 19.62
N GLY A 442 -20.35 4.18 19.78
CA GLY A 442 -19.99 5.16 20.80
C GLY A 442 -19.04 4.74 21.89
N GLN A 443 -18.11 3.86 21.63
CA GLN A 443 -16.96 3.66 22.52
C GLN A 443 -15.72 4.52 22.17
N SER A 444 -15.78 5.31 21.10
CA SER A 444 -14.82 6.40 20.94
C SER A 444 -15.26 7.57 21.80
N PRO A 445 -14.50 8.02 22.80
CA PRO A 445 -14.82 9.20 23.58
C PRO A 445 -14.94 10.46 22.70
N PHE A 446 -14.49 10.39 21.45
CA PHE A 446 -14.58 11.45 20.46
C PHE A 446 -15.94 11.46 19.72
N ALA A 447 -16.65 10.32 19.65
CA ALA A 447 -18.01 10.23 19.12
C ALA A 447 -19.08 10.75 20.12
N ASN A 448 -18.81 10.72 21.42
CA ASN A 448 -19.76 11.13 22.44
C ASN A 448 -19.90 12.65 22.63
N GLN A 449 -18.95 13.46 22.15
CA GLN A 449 -19.08 14.93 22.21
C GLN A 449 -20.08 15.51 21.21
N THR A 450 -20.51 14.72 20.23
CA THR A 450 -21.53 15.11 19.22
C THR A 450 -22.95 14.67 19.56
N ARG A 451 -23.16 13.86 20.61
CA ARG A 451 -24.45 13.24 20.91
C ARG A 451 -25.53 14.13 21.57
N SER A 452 -25.21 15.34 21.99
CA SER A 452 -26.19 16.17 22.71
C SER A 452 -27.13 17.02 21.85
N ALA A 453 -26.87 17.16 20.53
CA ALA A 453 -27.72 17.98 19.67
C ALA A 453 -28.31 17.26 18.43
N ASP A 454 -27.73 16.15 17.99
CA ASP A 454 -28.09 15.49 16.73
C ASP A 454 -28.69 14.09 16.87
N ALA A 455 -28.88 13.60 18.10
CA ALA A 455 -29.34 12.23 18.36
C ALA A 455 -30.78 11.95 17.87
N GLU A 456 -31.58 12.97 17.63
CA GLU A 456 -32.95 12.81 17.09
C GLU A 456 -33.00 12.91 15.57
N ARG A 457 -32.08 13.63 14.92
CA ARG A 457 -32.00 13.70 13.45
C ARG A 457 -31.32 12.46 12.85
N GLY A 458 -30.32 11.91 13.53
CA GLY A 458 -29.50 10.81 13.01
C GLY A 458 -30.21 9.48 12.80
N ARG A 459 -31.33 9.21 13.51
CA ARG A 459 -32.03 7.93 13.39
C ARG A 459 -32.83 7.73 12.10
N SER A 460 -33.22 8.79 11.43
CA SER A 460 -33.93 8.70 10.14
C SER A 460 -32.98 8.67 8.93
N GLU A 461 -31.81 9.28 9.06
CA GLU A 461 -30.79 9.29 7.99
C GLU A 461 -29.90 8.03 7.99
N GLU A 462 -29.76 7.35 9.13
CA GLU A 462 -28.94 6.14 9.26
C GLU A 462 -29.42 4.94 8.45
N ARG A 463 -30.71 4.87 8.07
CA ARG A 463 -31.26 3.76 7.28
C ARG A 463 -30.90 3.81 5.79
N GLY A 464 -30.37 4.90 5.30
CA GLY A 464 -30.05 5.11 3.90
C GLY A 464 -28.59 5.43 3.62
N ASP A 465 -27.67 5.30 4.60
CA ASP A 465 -26.26 5.61 4.41
C ASP A 465 -25.57 4.49 3.60
N PRO A 466 -25.23 4.74 2.32
CA PRO A 466 -24.59 3.74 1.46
C PRO A 466 -23.18 3.34 1.91
N LEU A 467 -22.56 4.09 2.85
CA LEU A 467 -21.27 3.73 3.42
C LEU A 467 -21.36 2.61 4.47
N ARG A 468 -22.58 2.31 4.96
CA ARG A 468 -22.80 1.24 5.97
C ARG A 468 -23.10 -0.13 5.36
N ALA A 469 -23.35 -0.25 4.07
CA ALA A 469 -23.84 -1.50 3.46
C ALA A 469 -22.87 -2.68 3.70
N ALA A 470 -21.59 -2.49 3.48
CA ALA A 470 -20.59 -3.53 3.68
C ALA A 470 -20.43 -3.96 5.15
N ASP A 471 -20.47 -3.01 6.08
CA ASP A 471 -20.41 -3.29 7.53
C ASP A 471 -21.68 -3.96 8.04
N ALA A 472 -22.84 -3.67 7.45
CA ALA A 472 -24.11 -4.26 7.84
C ALA A 472 -24.20 -5.74 7.49
N GLU A 473 -23.61 -6.14 6.37
CA GLU A 473 -23.60 -7.54 5.91
C GLU A 473 -22.55 -8.40 6.62
N ARG A 474 -21.42 -7.81 7.03
CA ARG A 474 -20.28 -8.50 7.61
C ARG A 474 -19.77 -7.77 8.87
N PRO A 475 -20.56 -7.76 9.98
CA PRO A 475 -20.29 -6.89 11.12
C PRO A 475 -19.21 -7.40 12.08
N TYR A 476 -18.66 -8.58 11.84
CA TYR A 476 -17.66 -9.16 12.73
C TYR A 476 -16.29 -9.15 12.06
N PHE A 477 -15.39 -8.34 12.58
CA PHE A 477 -13.97 -8.37 12.22
C PHE A 477 -13.28 -9.53 12.93
N ILE A 478 -12.65 -10.41 12.17
CA ILE A 478 -12.02 -11.64 12.67
C ILE A 478 -10.52 -11.57 12.42
N GLN A 479 -9.76 -11.58 13.50
CA GLN A 479 -8.31 -11.71 13.48
C GLN A 479 -7.93 -13.16 13.77
N MET A 480 -7.05 -13.72 12.96
CA MET A 480 -6.72 -15.15 12.97
C MET A 480 -5.20 -15.34 13.01
N LYS A 481 -4.77 -16.36 13.74
CA LYS A 481 -3.40 -16.89 13.71
C LYS A 481 -3.44 -18.31 13.15
N GLY A 482 -2.46 -18.69 12.34
CA GLY A 482 -2.44 -20.05 11.82
C GLY A 482 -1.18 -20.38 11.02
N ALA A 483 -1.16 -21.63 10.55
CA ALA A 483 -0.13 -22.09 9.64
C ALA A 483 -0.43 -21.69 8.19
N ALA A 484 0.62 -21.44 7.43
CA ALA A 484 0.56 -21.17 6.01
C ALA A 484 1.45 -22.16 5.26
N ARG A 485 0.97 -22.68 4.14
CA ARG A 485 1.74 -23.42 3.15
C ARG A 485 1.66 -22.71 1.81
N ILE A 486 2.80 -22.52 1.19
CA ILE A 486 2.88 -22.01 -0.19
C ILE A 486 3.54 -23.06 -1.07
N SER A 487 3.05 -23.20 -2.30
CA SER A 487 3.63 -24.09 -3.29
C SER A 487 3.41 -23.54 -4.70
N GLY A 488 4.34 -23.82 -5.62
CA GLY A 488 4.22 -23.38 -7.00
C GLY A 488 5.55 -23.28 -7.73
N ARG A 489 5.56 -22.47 -8.78
CA ARG A 489 6.74 -22.17 -9.60
C ARG A 489 6.71 -20.70 -9.99
N ILE A 490 7.79 -19.96 -9.76
CA ILE A 490 7.90 -18.53 -10.11
C ILE A 490 9.26 -18.30 -10.76
N GLY A 491 9.26 -17.71 -11.96
CA GLY A 491 10.47 -17.42 -12.72
C GLY A 491 11.33 -18.66 -12.97
N GLY A 492 10.68 -19.80 -13.25
CA GLY A 492 11.33 -21.08 -13.45
C GLY A 492 11.76 -21.83 -12.18
N GLY A 493 11.80 -21.14 -11.02
CA GLY A 493 12.18 -21.74 -9.72
C GLY A 493 10.98 -22.34 -8.97
N VAL A 494 11.20 -23.44 -8.27
CA VAL A 494 10.18 -24.06 -7.39
C VAL A 494 9.99 -23.19 -6.14
N ILE A 495 8.75 -22.95 -5.79
CA ILE A 495 8.33 -22.35 -4.53
C ILE A 495 7.71 -23.44 -3.69
N ASP A 496 8.25 -23.66 -2.50
CA ASP A 496 7.66 -24.52 -1.48
C ASP A 496 8.10 -24.01 -0.11
N GLY A 497 7.15 -23.89 0.80
CA GLY A 497 7.43 -23.42 2.15
C GLY A 497 6.23 -23.54 3.07
N THR A 498 6.53 -23.72 4.34
CA THR A 498 5.54 -23.73 5.42
C THR A 498 5.97 -22.78 6.52
N GLY A 499 5.02 -22.26 7.25
CA GLY A 499 5.30 -21.37 8.37
C GLY A 499 4.03 -20.85 9.02
N THR A 500 4.13 -19.72 9.68
CA THR A 500 3.06 -19.15 10.50
C THR A 500 2.77 -17.73 10.07
N GLY A 501 1.52 -17.29 10.27
CA GLY A 501 1.10 -15.94 9.96
C GLY A 501 -0.14 -15.50 10.71
N PHE A 502 -0.49 -14.25 10.46
CA PHE A 502 -1.71 -13.62 10.92
C PHE A 502 -2.57 -13.22 9.73
N PHE A 503 -3.87 -13.39 9.90
CA PHE A 503 -4.86 -13.22 8.84
C PHE A 503 -6.08 -12.50 9.38
N GLU A 504 -6.77 -11.77 8.51
CA GLU A 504 -7.95 -10.98 8.86
C GLU A 504 -9.03 -11.17 7.81
N THR A 505 -10.28 -11.19 8.27
CA THR A 505 -11.46 -11.20 7.41
C THR A 505 -12.66 -10.66 8.18
N TYR A 506 -13.77 -10.49 7.49
CA TYR A 506 -15.06 -10.09 8.08
C TYR A 506 -16.10 -11.20 7.93
N ARG A 507 -17.02 -11.29 8.90
CA ARG A 507 -18.14 -12.22 8.94
C ARG A 507 -19.45 -11.52 9.34
#